data_e51678e4e8fe1243ae2dd1f37d586d7c
#
_entry.id   e51678e4e8fe1243ae2dd1f37d586d7c
#
_cell.length_a   1.000
_cell.length_b   1.000
_cell.length_c   1.000
_cell.angle_alpha   90.00
_cell.angle_beta   90.00
_cell.angle_gamma   90.00
#
_symmetry.space_group_name_H-M   'P 1'
#
loop_
_entity.id
_entity.type
_entity.pdbx_description
1 polymer ?
#
loop_
_entity_poly.entity_id
_entity_poly.type
_entity_poly.pdbx_seq_one_letter_code
_entity_poly.pdbx_strand_id
1 'polypeptide(L)'
;MSFDIEEQYDKIYRYCYFKLHSRELAEDVTQETFLRYLEHYHCITTVSALKCLYTIARNLCVDEYRKPQTEPLDGSMPDYTMEEKLITNLTVRTALSKLAHDEQELLLLRYVNEVPVSALGKIYGLSRFAIYRKITSASNKFREELRKEDYNG
;
A
#
# COMPACT_ATOMS: atom_id res chain seq x y z
N MET A 1 -16.14 -6.58 14.94
CA MET A 1 -14.71 -6.27 15.08
C MET A 1 -14.52 -4.80 15.30
N SER A 2 -13.79 -4.46 16.33
CA SER A 2 -13.51 -3.07 16.62
C SER A 2 -12.46 -2.54 15.62
N PHE A 3 -12.70 -1.35 15.13
CA PHE A 3 -11.79 -0.64 14.26
C PHE A 3 -10.65 -0.07 15.13
N ASP A 4 -9.49 -0.69 15.05
CA ASP A 4 -8.34 -0.28 15.86
C ASP A 4 -7.53 0.78 15.09
N ILE A 5 -7.54 2.00 15.60
CA ILE A 5 -6.87 3.13 14.96
C ILE A 5 -5.35 2.92 14.92
N GLU A 6 -4.75 2.38 16.00
CA GLU A 6 -3.31 2.12 16.02
C GLU A 6 -2.90 1.12 14.95
N GLU A 7 -3.66 0.04 14.81
CA GLU A 7 -3.41 -0.96 13.78
C GLU A 7 -3.54 -0.34 12.38
N GLN A 8 -4.58 0.46 12.17
CA GLN A 8 -4.78 1.12 10.89
C GLN A 8 -3.72 2.18 10.61
N TYR A 9 -3.23 2.85 11.65
CA TYR A 9 -2.13 3.81 11.50
C TYR A 9 -0.90 3.12 10.90
N ASP A 10 -0.51 1.99 11.44
CA ASP A 10 0.64 1.24 10.95
C ASP A 10 0.43 0.77 9.50
N LYS A 11 -0.77 0.31 9.19
CA LYS A 11 -1.10 -0.14 7.84
C LYS A 11 -1.08 1.00 6.82
N ILE A 12 -1.63 2.16 7.17
CA ILE A 12 -1.61 3.34 6.30
C ILE A 12 -0.17 3.85 6.13
N TYR A 13 0.61 3.86 7.21
CA TYR A 13 2.02 4.25 7.12
C TYR A 13 2.77 3.33 6.14
N ARG A 14 2.56 2.04 6.23
CA ARG A 14 3.18 1.06 5.34
C ARG A 14 2.80 1.31 3.87
N TYR A 15 1.53 1.61 3.63
CA TYR A 15 1.04 1.96 2.31
C TYR A 15 1.71 3.24 1.78
N CYS A 16 1.79 4.27 2.61
CA CYS A 16 2.42 5.54 2.22
C CYS A 16 3.91 5.36 1.95
N TYR A 17 4.59 4.57 2.77
CA TYR A 17 5.99 4.27 2.55
C TYR A 17 6.20 3.54 1.22
N PHE A 18 5.34 2.59 0.91
CA PHE A 18 5.36 1.90 -0.37
C PHE A 18 5.23 2.88 -1.55
N LYS A 19 4.37 3.88 -1.39
CA LYS A 19 4.14 4.89 -2.43
C LYS A 19 5.27 5.91 -2.54
N LEU A 20 5.79 6.38 -1.42
CA LEU A 20 6.67 7.55 -1.37
C LEU A 20 8.16 7.21 -1.22
N HIS A 21 8.48 6.02 -0.74
CA HIS A 21 9.85 5.57 -0.49
C HIS A 21 10.64 6.53 0.41
N SER A 22 9.95 7.22 1.32
CA SER A 22 10.53 8.16 2.27
C SER A 22 9.82 8.01 3.61
N ARG A 23 10.58 7.77 4.67
CA ARG A 23 10.02 7.67 6.01
C ARG A 23 9.36 8.96 6.43
N GLU A 24 10.05 10.07 6.21
CA GLU A 24 9.58 11.39 6.61
C GLU A 24 8.27 11.75 5.92
N LEU A 25 8.22 11.59 4.60
CA LEU A 25 7.01 11.86 3.84
C LEU A 25 5.89 10.88 4.19
N ALA A 26 6.21 9.61 4.37
CA ALA A 26 5.21 8.62 4.75
C ALA A 26 4.59 8.94 6.11
N GLU A 27 5.42 9.36 7.07
CA GLU A 27 4.95 9.76 8.39
C GLU A 27 4.05 10.99 8.31
N ASP A 28 4.49 12.01 7.57
CA ASP A 28 3.72 13.25 7.41
C ASP A 28 2.36 12.98 6.75
N VAL A 29 2.35 12.18 5.68
CA VAL A 29 1.12 11.85 4.96
C VAL A 29 0.19 11.01 5.84
N THR A 30 0.74 10.07 6.59
CA THR A 30 -0.06 9.25 7.49
C THR A 30 -0.73 10.10 8.57
N GLN A 31 0.02 11.00 9.21
CA GLN A 31 -0.53 11.90 10.22
C GLN A 31 -1.64 12.77 9.62
N GLU A 32 -1.39 13.36 8.47
CA GLU A 32 -2.38 14.21 7.81
C GLU A 32 -3.63 13.41 7.42
N THR A 33 -3.45 12.16 6.98
CA THR A 33 -4.56 11.27 6.65
C THR A 33 -5.50 11.08 7.84
N PHE A 34 -4.93 10.76 9.00
CA PHE A 34 -5.72 10.54 10.21
C PHE A 34 -6.33 11.82 10.75
N LEU A 35 -5.63 12.94 10.67
CA LEU A 35 -6.20 14.23 11.07
C LEU A 35 -7.43 14.55 10.24
N ARG A 36 -7.33 14.43 8.92
CA ARG A 36 -8.47 14.68 8.03
C ARG A 36 -9.61 13.73 8.29
N TYR A 37 -9.29 12.46 8.50
CA TYR A 37 -10.31 11.45 8.78
C TYR A 37 -11.06 11.78 10.06
N LEU A 38 -10.35 12.11 11.14
CA LEU A 38 -10.98 12.40 12.43
C LEU A 38 -11.77 13.71 12.41
N GLU A 39 -11.33 14.71 11.64
CA GLU A 39 -11.99 16.00 11.57
C GLU A 39 -13.26 15.99 10.70
N HIS A 40 -13.25 15.24 9.61
CA HIS A 40 -14.25 15.39 8.56
C HIS A 40 -15.13 14.17 8.33
N TYR A 41 -14.81 13.02 8.90
CA TYR A 41 -15.50 11.78 8.56
C TYR A 41 -16.04 11.08 9.79
N HIS A 42 -17.30 10.68 9.70
CA HIS A 42 -17.98 9.86 10.71
C HIS A 42 -18.48 8.60 10.03
N CYS A 43 -17.59 7.62 9.89
CA CYS A 43 -17.92 6.40 9.19
C CYS A 43 -18.51 5.38 10.14
N ILE A 44 -19.66 4.83 9.76
CA ILE A 44 -20.42 3.89 10.59
C ILE A 44 -19.82 2.48 10.47
N THR A 45 -19.30 2.12 9.29
CA THR A 45 -18.80 0.78 9.05
C THR A 45 -17.27 0.80 8.86
N THR A 46 -16.63 -0.33 9.17
CA THR A 46 -15.20 -0.50 8.94
C THR A 46 -14.85 -0.33 7.45
N VAL A 47 -15.69 -0.86 6.57
CA VAL A 47 -15.46 -0.75 5.12
C VAL A 47 -15.45 0.71 4.68
N SER A 48 -16.41 1.51 5.15
CA SER A 48 -16.47 2.94 4.84
C SER A 48 -15.26 3.70 5.39
N ALA A 49 -14.85 3.36 6.61
CA ALA A 49 -13.68 3.97 7.25
C ALA A 49 -12.41 3.67 6.45
N LEU A 50 -12.21 2.41 6.05
CA LEU A 50 -11.06 2.01 5.25
C LEU A 50 -11.05 2.71 3.89
N LYS A 51 -12.19 2.77 3.24
CA LYS A 51 -12.32 3.48 1.96
C LYS A 51 -11.88 4.94 2.11
N CYS A 52 -12.34 5.62 3.16
CA CYS A 52 -11.98 7.01 3.42
C CYS A 52 -10.48 7.16 3.69
N LEU A 53 -9.93 6.34 4.58
CA LEU A 53 -8.51 6.41 4.94
C LEU A 53 -7.61 6.20 3.73
N TYR A 54 -7.82 5.14 2.96
CA TYR A 54 -6.97 4.86 1.81
C TYR A 54 -7.15 5.87 0.69
N THR A 55 -8.35 6.40 0.52
CA THR A 55 -8.59 7.45 -0.49
C THR A 55 -7.85 8.73 -0.13
N ILE A 56 -7.93 9.15 1.13
CA ILE A 56 -7.20 10.34 1.61
C ILE A 56 -5.69 10.13 1.43
N ALA A 57 -5.18 8.99 1.91
CA ALA A 57 -3.75 8.68 1.83
C ALA A 57 -3.26 8.66 0.39
N ARG A 58 -4.01 8.03 -0.52
CA ARG A 58 -3.64 7.96 -1.93
C ARG A 58 -3.57 9.35 -2.55
N ASN A 59 -4.58 10.18 -2.30
CA ASN A 59 -4.62 11.53 -2.83
C ASN A 59 -3.45 12.38 -2.32
N LEU A 60 -3.13 12.26 -1.05
CA LEU A 60 -1.99 12.97 -0.46
C LEU A 60 -0.66 12.49 -1.04
N CYS A 61 -0.52 11.19 -1.28
CA CYS A 61 0.68 10.65 -1.92
C CYS A 61 0.84 11.18 -3.35
N VAL A 62 -0.27 11.24 -4.11
CA VAL A 62 -0.23 11.81 -5.46
C VAL A 62 0.19 13.27 -5.41
N ASP A 63 -0.33 14.04 -4.45
CA ASP A 63 0.05 15.45 -4.29
C ASP A 63 1.54 15.60 -3.99
N GLU A 64 2.12 14.71 -3.19
CA GLU A 64 3.55 14.73 -2.92
C GLU A 64 4.37 14.48 -4.19
N TYR A 65 3.94 13.57 -5.04
CA TYR A 65 4.60 13.31 -6.32
C TYR A 65 4.56 14.51 -7.26
N ARG A 66 3.51 15.31 -7.18
CA ARG A 66 3.32 16.48 -8.05
C ARG A 66 4.09 17.70 -7.58
N LYS A 67 4.58 17.71 -6.35
CA LYS A 67 5.36 18.83 -5.86
C LYS A 67 6.72 18.87 -6.56
N PRO A 68 7.19 20.05 -6.99
CA PRO A 68 8.54 20.16 -7.53
C PRO A 68 9.52 19.76 -6.45
N GLN A 69 10.40 18.83 -6.78
CA GLN A 69 11.42 18.38 -5.84
C GLN A 69 12.51 19.45 -5.80
N THR A 70 12.61 20.14 -4.66
CA THR A 70 13.61 21.16 -4.45
C THR A 70 14.93 20.58 -3.95
N GLU A 71 14.91 19.32 -3.50
CA GLU A 71 16.11 18.61 -3.11
C GLU A 71 16.24 17.35 -3.95
N PRO A 72 17.46 17.02 -4.41
CA PRO A 72 17.64 15.75 -5.06
C PRO A 72 17.21 14.66 -4.09
N LEU A 73 16.43 13.73 -4.58
CA LEU A 73 16.17 12.51 -3.83
C LEU A 73 17.53 12.06 -3.32
N ASP A 74 17.67 12.09 -2.03
CA ASP A 74 18.87 11.67 -1.39
C ASP A 74 19.26 10.34 -2.00
N GLY A 75 20.44 10.27 -2.64
CA GLY A 75 20.96 9.02 -3.17
C GLY A 75 21.30 8.02 -2.10
N SER A 76 20.87 8.30 -0.88
CA SER A 76 20.96 7.35 0.20
C SER A 76 20.11 6.13 -0.16
N MET A 77 20.67 4.98 0.03
CA MET A 77 20.02 3.70 -0.11
C MET A 77 18.66 3.74 0.56
N PRO A 78 17.63 3.23 -0.11
CA PRO A 78 16.32 3.18 0.54
C PRO A 78 16.45 2.51 1.89
N ASP A 79 15.81 3.13 2.87
CA ASP A 79 15.84 2.61 4.22
C ASP A 79 14.97 1.35 4.25
N TYR A 80 15.61 0.21 4.30
CA TYR A 80 14.96 -1.09 4.17
C TYR A 80 14.16 -1.52 5.39
N THR A 81 14.10 -0.71 6.44
CA THR A 81 13.61 -1.22 7.72
C THR A 81 12.18 -1.72 7.71
N MET A 82 11.28 -1.14 6.89
CA MET A 82 9.90 -1.64 6.83
C MET A 82 9.73 -2.73 5.78
N GLU A 83 10.32 -2.54 4.62
CA GLU A 83 10.30 -3.58 3.59
C GLU A 83 11.05 -4.83 4.04
N GLU A 84 12.16 -4.68 4.75
CA GLU A 84 12.90 -5.82 5.30
C GLU A 84 12.12 -6.58 6.34
N LYS A 85 11.33 -5.90 7.18
CA LYS A 85 10.50 -6.58 8.16
C LYS A 85 9.35 -7.34 7.53
N LEU A 86 8.86 -6.84 6.39
CA LEU A 86 7.75 -7.46 5.67
C LEU A 86 8.23 -8.52 4.70
N ILE A 87 9.37 -8.29 4.06
CA ILE A 87 9.91 -9.17 3.02
C ILE A 87 11.40 -9.34 3.28
N THR A 88 11.71 -10.31 4.14
CA THR A 88 13.10 -10.62 4.47
C THR A 88 13.78 -11.46 3.40
N ASN A 89 12.99 -12.12 2.55
CA ASN A 89 13.52 -13.02 1.52
C ASN A 89 13.79 -12.24 0.23
N LEU A 90 15.05 -12.23 -0.19
CA LEU A 90 15.47 -11.54 -1.41
C LEU A 90 14.75 -12.08 -2.66
N THR A 91 14.51 -13.38 -2.71
CA THR A 91 13.78 -14.01 -3.82
C THR A 91 12.37 -13.42 -3.95
N VAL A 92 11.68 -13.25 -2.83
CA VAL A 92 10.33 -12.67 -2.79
C VAL A 92 10.38 -11.21 -3.25
N ARG A 93 11.35 -10.45 -2.77
CA ARG A 93 11.50 -9.04 -3.16
C ARG A 93 11.77 -8.89 -4.65
N THR A 94 12.64 -9.72 -5.19
CA THR A 94 12.97 -9.70 -6.61
C THR A 94 11.75 -10.06 -7.45
N ALA A 95 11.00 -11.09 -7.05
CA ALA A 95 9.78 -11.48 -7.74
C ALA A 95 8.74 -10.35 -7.74
N LEU A 96 8.53 -9.71 -6.59
CA LEU A 96 7.59 -8.58 -6.48
C LEU A 96 8.03 -7.40 -7.35
N SER A 97 9.32 -7.13 -7.43
CA SER A 97 9.83 -5.99 -8.21
C SER A 97 9.54 -6.12 -9.70
N LYS A 98 9.26 -7.33 -10.19
CA LYS A 98 8.93 -7.57 -11.59
C LYS A 98 7.46 -7.37 -11.92
N LEU A 99 6.63 -7.18 -10.90
CA LEU A 99 5.22 -6.87 -11.10
C LEU A 99 5.03 -5.38 -11.37
N ALA A 100 3.95 -5.02 -12.05
CA ALA A 100 3.57 -3.63 -12.20
C ALA A 100 3.27 -3.03 -10.84
N HIS A 101 3.46 -1.72 -10.69
CA HIS A 101 3.29 -1.03 -9.41
C HIS A 101 1.88 -1.21 -8.85
N ASP A 102 0.86 -1.11 -9.70
CA ASP A 102 -0.53 -1.31 -9.28
C ASP A 102 -0.81 -2.75 -8.80
N GLU A 103 -0.14 -3.72 -9.41
CA GLU A 103 -0.23 -5.11 -8.97
C GLU A 103 0.42 -5.31 -7.60
N GLN A 104 1.58 -4.70 -7.39
CA GLN A 104 2.25 -4.72 -6.09
C GLN A 104 1.39 -4.07 -5.01
N GLU A 105 0.80 -2.91 -5.32
CA GLU A 105 -0.07 -2.19 -4.40
C GLU A 105 -1.25 -3.05 -3.98
N LEU A 106 -1.90 -3.68 -4.93
CA LEU A 106 -3.08 -4.51 -4.65
C LEU A 106 -2.72 -5.69 -3.76
N LEU A 107 -1.60 -6.36 -4.02
CA LEU A 107 -1.14 -7.47 -3.18
C LEU A 107 -0.78 -7.00 -1.78
N LEU A 108 -0.15 -5.84 -1.66
CA LEU A 108 0.15 -5.24 -0.35
C LEU A 108 -1.13 -5.00 0.45
N LEU A 109 -2.10 -4.36 -0.16
CA LEU A 109 -3.34 -4.03 0.52
C LEU A 109 -4.11 -5.30 0.92
N ARG A 110 -4.19 -6.27 0.02
CA ARG A 110 -4.97 -7.48 0.27
C ARG A 110 -4.33 -8.42 1.29
N TYR A 111 -3.03 -8.67 1.14
CA TYR A 111 -2.37 -9.73 1.93
C TYR A 111 -1.57 -9.21 3.11
N VAL A 112 -0.96 -8.05 3.00
CA VAL A 112 -0.17 -7.50 4.12
C VAL A 112 -1.04 -6.64 5.02
N ASN A 113 -1.81 -5.73 4.44
CA ASN A 113 -2.70 -4.85 5.21
C ASN A 113 -4.07 -5.47 5.48
N GLU A 114 -4.35 -6.62 4.90
CA GLU A 114 -5.58 -7.39 5.14
C GLU A 114 -6.85 -6.58 4.87
N VAL A 115 -6.82 -5.73 3.84
CA VAL A 115 -7.98 -4.94 3.45
C VAL A 115 -9.03 -5.87 2.81
N PRO A 116 -10.28 -5.87 3.29
CA PRO A 116 -11.31 -6.73 2.71
C PRO A 116 -11.60 -6.37 1.26
N VAL A 117 -12.01 -7.36 0.47
CA VAL A 117 -12.35 -7.17 -0.95
C VAL A 117 -13.43 -6.10 -1.12
N SER A 118 -14.40 -6.05 -0.20
CA SER A 118 -15.46 -5.04 -0.23
C SER A 118 -14.89 -3.62 -0.13
N ALA A 119 -13.89 -3.41 0.72
CA ALA A 119 -13.23 -2.11 0.84
C ALA A 119 -12.37 -1.83 -0.39
N LEU A 120 -11.65 -2.82 -0.89
CA LEU A 120 -10.83 -2.66 -2.11
C LEU A 120 -11.69 -2.21 -3.29
N GLY A 121 -12.86 -2.82 -3.45
CA GLY A 121 -13.79 -2.42 -4.50
C GLY A 121 -14.16 -0.95 -4.42
N LYS A 122 -14.40 -0.45 -3.20
CA LYS A 122 -14.74 0.97 -2.99
C LYS A 122 -13.54 1.87 -3.18
N ILE A 123 -12.35 1.45 -2.75
CA ILE A 123 -11.12 2.23 -2.92
C ILE A 123 -10.79 2.42 -4.40
N TYR A 124 -10.89 1.36 -5.18
CA TYR A 124 -10.53 1.38 -6.61
C TYR A 124 -11.71 1.69 -7.52
N GLY A 125 -12.91 1.77 -7.00
CA GLY A 125 -14.11 2.01 -7.83
C GLY A 125 -14.42 0.86 -8.75
N LEU A 126 -14.18 -0.37 -8.31
CA LEU A 126 -14.37 -1.59 -9.09
C LEU A 126 -15.34 -2.54 -8.39
N SER A 127 -15.98 -3.41 -9.17
CA SER A 127 -16.83 -4.45 -8.63
C SER A 127 -16.00 -5.50 -7.89
N ARG A 128 -16.67 -6.25 -7.02
CA ARG A 128 -16.05 -7.38 -6.31
C ARG A 128 -15.39 -8.35 -7.30
N PHE A 129 -16.08 -8.67 -8.38
CA PHE A 129 -15.58 -9.60 -9.38
C PHE A 129 -14.33 -9.07 -10.07
N ALA A 130 -14.29 -7.77 -10.38
CA ALA A 130 -13.13 -7.14 -10.98
C ALA A 130 -11.93 -7.17 -10.03
N ILE A 131 -12.17 -6.91 -8.74
CA ILE A 131 -11.11 -7.00 -7.73
C ILE A 131 -10.55 -8.42 -7.63
N TYR A 132 -11.43 -9.43 -7.58
CA TYR A 132 -10.97 -10.82 -7.52
C TYR A 132 -10.14 -11.20 -8.74
N ARG A 133 -10.56 -10.76 -9.93
CA ARG A 133 -9.79 -11.02 -11.16
C ARG A 133 -8.40 -10.38 -11.09
N LYS A 134 -8.32 -9.16 -10.60
CA LYS A 134 -7.04 -8.45 -10.46
C LYS A 134 -6.14 -9.10 -9.43
N ILE A 135 -6.69 -9.51 -8.31
CA ILE A 135 -5.93 -10.23 -7.28
C ILE A 135 -5.39 -11.55 -7.84
N THR A 136 -6.24 -12.32 -8.52
CA THR A 136 -5.85 -13.59 -9.10
C THR A 136 -4.75 -13.40 -10.14
N SER A 137 -4.89 -12.40 -11.00
CA SER A 137 -3.89 -12.11 -12.03
C SER A 137 -2.56 -11.72 -11.39
N ALA A 138 -2.57 -10.82 -10.40
CA ALA A 138 -1.37 -10.38 -9.72
C ALA A 138 -0.71 -11.54 -8.95
N SER A 139 -1.51 -12.36 -8.28
CA SER A 139 -1.01 -13.53 -7.54
C SER A 139 -0.36 -14.55 -8.47
N ASN A 140 -0.96 -14.79 -9.63
CA ASN A 140 -0.42 -15.72 -10.61
C ASN A 140 0.92 -15.23 -11.18
N LYS A 141 1.02 -13.93 -11.48
CA LYS A 141 2.27 -13.35 -11.94
C LYS A 141 3.35 -13.45 -10.87
N PHE A 142 2.99 -13.21 -9.63
CA PHE A 142 3.92 -13.31 -8.52
C PHE A 142 4.45 -14.72 -8.38
N ARG A 143 3.57 -15.73 -8.44
CA ARG A 143 3.98 -17.14 -8.38
C ARG A 143 4.91 -17.51 -9.54
N GLU A 144 4.59 -17.03 -10.73
CA GLU A 144 5.42 -17.26 -11.91
C GLU A 144 6.82 -16.70 -11.73
N GLU A 145 6.91 -15.47 -11.21
CA GLU A 145 8.20 -14.84 -10.96
C GLU A 145 8.97 -15.54 -9.86
N LEU A 146 8.27 -16.05 -8.83
CA LEU A 146 8.92 -16.84 -7.78
C LEU A 146 9.53 -18.12 -8.34
N ARG A 147 8.83 -18.81 -9.24
CA ARG A 147 9.36 -20.03 -9.88
C ARG A 147 10.62 -19.72 -10.66
N LYS A 148 10.65 -18.62 -11.39
CA LYS A 148 11.81 -18.22 -12.16
C LYS A 148 13.02 -17.96 -11.27
N GLU A 149 12.79 -17.31 -10.12
CA GLU A 149 13.86 -17.02 -9.17
C GLU A 149 14.40 -18.31 -8.54
N ASP A 150 13.53 -19.26 -8.18
CA ASP A 150 13.96 -20.55 -7.64
C ASP A 150 14.76 -21.34 -8.66
N TYR A 151 14.40 -21.23 -9.94
CA TYR A 151 15.07 -21.94 -11.01
C TYR A 151 16.46 -21.34 -11.30
N ASN A 152 16.62 -20.04 -11.11
CA ASN A 152 17.86 -19.32 -11.38
C ASN A 152 18.76 -19.18 -10.15
N GLY A 153 18.23 -19.56 -9.02
CA GLY A 153 19.01 -19.55 -7.77
C GLY A 153 19.69 -20.84 -7.53
#